data_7b434b62ef2baf0a4c71b96b8646dd91
#
_entry.id   7b434b62ef2baf0a4c71b96b8646dd91
#
_cell.length_a   1.000
_cell.length_b   1.000
_cell.length_c   1.000
_cell.angle_alpha   90.00
_cell.angle_beta   90.00
_cell.angle_gamma   90.00
#
_symmetry.space_group_name_H-M   'P 1'
#
loop_
_entity.id
_entity.type
_entity.pdbx_description
1 polymer ?
#
loop_
_entity_poly.entity_id
_entity_poly.type
_entity_poly.pdbx_seq_one_letter_code
_entity_poly.pdbx_strand_id
1 'polypeptide(L)'
;MMGESQSSQGARPRPPRAGTSADESVRAGAARVDALAGARRDGNEPPRARAAHDRQHEQAGPDGEPPRARAVNEARLSSGGSSGSEPPRAGAATEDQRVFEAASMYYVQAETMEVIARHLRCSRSTVSRLLARARRKGIVRIELVHPGGAGGPEARFEAEFGVRAHIVPVREGTTEIHRLQQVAAVAASRFVELAGGLTEARGPDGAGDSDGAGGPGSTNGAVGPDGRDEDDDAGLVVGSAWGTTMSEVAAALPTRRIPGLTIVQLNGSSDPVHEGPSAGRMLSRMGSSLGARTIGFPVPAFFDRAGTRRAMWSERSIKRVLAVAAAARLAVFGVGTLETGSGALPSQVYAGGHLSRADLAVARREGVVGDVCTVLLRADGTWGDIDLNARATGPTPARLARIPRRLCVVAGTGKVRACLAALRAHVATDLVIDDATARAVLALYQRKETP
;
A
#
# COMPACT_ATOMS: atom_id res chain seq x y z
N MET A 1 85.51 3.06 -18.65
CA MET A 1 85.51 2.25 -19.90
C MET A 1 84.05 2.06 -20.18
N MET A 2 83.40 2.93 -20.97
CA MET A 2 83.33 2.85 -22.43
C MET A 2 82.46 1.66 -22.89
N GLY A 3 81.41 2.02 -23.56
CA GLY A 3 80.74 1.38 -24.66
C GLY A 3 79.21 1.61 -24.53
N GLU A 4 78.67 2.68 -25.09
CA GLU A 4 78.06 2.89 -26.43
C GLU A 4 76.95 1.85 -26.72
N SER A 5 75.77 2.30 -26.76
CA SER A 5 74.88 2.82 -27.82
C SER A 5 74.26 1.70 -28.67
N GLN A 6 72.96 1.67 -28.78
CA GLN A 6 72.26 1.94 -30.05
C GLN A 6 70.75 1.93 -29.93
N SER A 7 70.17 3.00 -30.37
CA SER A 7 68.77 3.24 -30.63
C SER A 7 68.26 2.36 -31.78
N SER A 8 67.00 1.84 -31.65
CA SER A 8 66.22 1.51 -32.84
C SER A 8 64.77 2.05 -32.63
N GLN A 9 64.45 3.01 -33.48
CA GLN A 9 63.15 3.52 -33.81
C GLN A 9 62.30 2.43 -34.44
N GLY A 10 61.14 2.14 -33.91
CA GLY A 10 60.15 1.23 -34.51
C GLY A 10 58.80 1.92 -34.62
N ALA A 11 58.38 2.09 -35.82
CA ALA A 11 57.27 2.80 -36.43
C ALA A 11 55.89 2.59 -35.75
N ARG A 12 55.13 3.67 -35.66
CA ARG A 12 53.69 3.69 -35.37
C ARG A 12 52.90 3.24 -36.62
N PRO A 13 51.88 2.37 -36.52
CA PRO A 13 50.93 2.14 -37.63
C PRO A 13 49.84 3.22 -37.63
N ARG A 14 49.51 3.70 -38.83
CA ARG A 14 48.44 4.62 -39.19
C ARG A 14 47.06 3.97 -39.04
N PRO A 15 45.98 4.74 -38.74
CA PRO A 15 44.62 4.23 -38.75
C PRO A 15 44.07 4.09 -40.20
N PRO A 16 43.16 3.14 -40.46
CA PRO A 16 42.51 3.02 -41.74
C PRO A 16 41.39 4.06 -41.92
N ARG A 17 41.28 4.51 -43.18
CA ARG A 17 40.29 5.50 -43.65
C ARG A 17 38.87 4.97 -43.62
N ALA A 18 37.93 5.89 -43.36
CA ALA A 18 36.50 5.76 -43.52
C ALA A 18 36.10 5.26 -44.93
N GLY A 19 35.23 4.25 -44.92
CA GLY A 19 34.48 3.77 -46.08
C GLY A 19 33.00 3.85 -45.79
N THR A 20 32.34 4.66 -46.57
CA THR A 20 30.89 4.86 -46.70
C THR A 20 30.16 3.55 -47.01
N SER A 21 29.13 3.17 -46.20
CA SER A 21 27.85 2.61 -46.66
C SER A 21 27.00 2.18 -45.46
N ALA A 22 26.13 3.06 -45.04
CA ALA A 22 25.04 2.76 -44.05
C ALA A 22 23.80 3.56 -44.45
N ASP A 23 23.29 3.35 -45.67
CA ASP A 23 22.05 3.98 -46.11
C ASP A 23 21.14 3.09 -46.98
N GLU A 24 21.25 1.78 -46.86
CA GLU A 24 20.40 0.85 -47.64
C GLU A 24 19.57 -0.14 -46.81
N SER A 25 19.64 -0.14 -45.50
CA SER A 25 18.88 -1.09 -44.66
C SER A 25 17.64 -0.50 -43.95
N VAL A 26 17.30 0.77 -44.17
CA VAL A 26 16.12 1.41 -43.55
C VAL A 26 14.88 1.42 -44.46
N ARG A 27 15.00 1.03 -45.74
CA ARG A 27 13.83 1.00 -46.65
C ARG A 27 13.15 -0.37 -46.86
N ALA A 28 13.62 -1.43 -46.23
CA ALA A 28 13.02 -2.77 -46.38
C ALA A 28 12.09 -3.20 -45.24
N GLY A 29 11.89 -2.37 -44.23
CA GLY A 29 11.03 -2.65 -43.05
C GLY A 29 9.59 -2.13 -43.12
N ALA A 30 9.24 -1.28 -44.10
CA ALA A 30 7.94 -0.59 -44.14
C ALA A 30 6.90 -1.22 -45.10
N ALA A 31 7.19 -2.35 -45.74
CA ALA A 31 6.32 -2.95 -46.76
C ALA A 31 5.71 -4.31 -46.37
N ARG A 32 5.62 -4.66 -45.11
CA ARG A 32 5.05 -5.94 -44.65
C ARG A 32 3.92 -5.86 -43.59
N VAL A 33 3.32 -4.72 -43.38
CA VAL A 33 2.19 -4.57 -42.42
C VAL A 33 0.83 -4.45 -43.12
N ASP A 34 0.74 -4.22 -44.44
CA ASP A 34 -0.51 -4.04 -45.15
C ASP A 34 -1.12 -5.27 -45.84
N ALA A 35 -0.61 -6.49 -45.60
CA ALA A 35 -1.06 -7.70 -46.31
C ALA A 35 -1.81 -8.73 -45.46
N LEU A 36 -2.30 -8.37 -44.24
CA LEU A 36 -3.07 -9.30 -43.38
C LEU A 36 -4.43 -8.77 -42.90
N ALA A 37 -4.97 -7.75 -43.56
CA ALA A 37 -6.33 -7.24 -43.29
C ALA A 37 -7.33 -7.61 -44.40
N GLY A 38 -7.36 -8.85 -44.83
CA GLY A 38 -8.33 -9.28 -45.84
C GLY A 38 -8.44 -10.78 -46.01
N ALA A 39 -9.07 -11.45 -45.07
CA ALA A 39 -9.80 -12.72 -45.25
C ALA A 39 -10.16 -13.31 -43.88
N ARG A 40 -11.41 -13.17 -43.53
CA ARG A 40 -12.32 -14.21 -42.99
C ARG A 40 -13.58 -13.57 -42.40
N ARG A 41 -14.55 -13.37 -43.25
CA ARG A 41 -15.95 -13.46 -42.85
C ARG A 41 -16.32 -14.93 -43.09
N ASP A 42 -16.78 -15.60 -42.02
CA ASP A 42 -17.81 -16.61 -42.06
C ASP A 42 -18.08 -17.11 -40.63
N GLY A 43 -19.23 -16.83 -40.15
CA GLY A 43 -20.29 -17.56 -39.49
C GLY A 43 -19.87 -18.46 -38.31
N ASN A 44 -20.08 -18.03 -37.07
CA ASN A 44 -20.77 -18.89 -36.11
C ASN A 44 -21.27 -18.07 -34.92
N GLU A 45 -22.58 -17.88 -34.86
CA GLU A 45 -23.32 -17.23 -33.78
C GLU A 45 -23.72 -18.33 -32.77
N PRO A 46 -23.48 -18.18 -31.45
CA PRO A 46 -23.97 -19.14 -30.47
C PRO A 46 -25.48 -18.91 -30.18
N PRO A 47 -26.27 -19.94 -29.86
CA PRO A 47 -27.73 -19.87 -29.78
C PRO A 47 -28.21 -19.14 -28.52
N ARG A 48 -29.17 -18.24 -28.74
CA ARG A 48 -29.95 -17.55 -27.70
C ARG A 48 -30.92 -18.56 -27.04
N ALA A 49 -30.84 -18.70 -25.74
CA ALA A 49 -31.85 -19.36 -24.94
C ALA A 49 -33.14 -18.54 -24.91
N ARG A 50 -34.22 -19.15 -25.38
CA ARG A 50 -35.60 -18.64 -25.33
C ARG A 50 -36.17 -18.84 -23.93
N ALA A 51 -36.60 -17.74 -23.30
CA ALA A 51 -37.51 -17.79 -22.17
C ALA A 51 -38.94 -17.96 -22.70
N ALA A 52 -39.62 -18.97 -22.20
CA ALA A 52 -41.02 -19.21 -22.50
C ALA A 52 -41.91 -18.29 -21.65
N HIS A 53 -42.83 -17.64 -22.36
CA HIS A 53 -43.98 -16.96 -21.77
C HIS A 53 -45.01 -18.02 -21.36
N ASP A 54 -45.58 -17.84 -20.19
CA ASP A 54 -46.96 -18.30 -19.95
C ASP A 54 -47.79 -17.16 -19.38
N ARG A 55 -48.89 -16.91 -20.08
CA ARG A 55 -49.90 -15.89 -19.76
C ARG A 55 -51.00 -16.59 -18.98
N GLN A 56 -51.55 -15.98 -17.97
CA GLN A 56 -52.98 -16.05 -17.73
C GLN A 56 -53.52 -14.75 -17.13
N HIS A 57 -54.60 -14.33 -17.74
CA HIS A 57 -55.51 -13.25 -17.50
C HIS A 57 -56.12 -13.29 -16.09
N GLU A 58 -56.43 -12.11 -15.46
CA GLU A 58 -57.83 -11.75 -15.25
C GLU A 58 -57.97 -10.28 -14.81
N GLN A 59 -59.15 -9.71 -15.19
CA GLN A 59 -59.59 -8.34 -15.27
C GLN A 59 -60.09 -7.83 -13.91
N ALA A 60 -60.05 -6.53 -13.68
CA ALA A 60 -61.16 -5.58 -13.46
C ALA A 60 -60.69 -4.35 -12.65
N GLY A 61 -60.84 -3.13 -13.18
CA GLY A 61 -60.88 -1.88 -12.45
C GLY A 61 -62.29 -1.55 -11.99
N PRO A 62 -62.68 -0.31 -11.72
CA PRO A 62 -61.92 0.95 -11.51
C PRO A 62 -62.39 1.73 -10.25
N ASP A 63 -61.89 2.99 -10.12
CA ASP A 63 -62.45 4.16 -9.43
C ASP A 63 -62.01 4.47 -7.99
N GLY A 64 -61.50 5.74 -7.81
CA GLY A 64 -61.61 6.48 -6.58
C GLY A 64 -60.48 7.45 -6.25
N GLU A 65 -60.41 8.60 -6.94
CA GLU A 65 -59.76 9.84 -6.48
C GLU A 65 -60.81 10.79 -5.89
N PRO A 66 -60.47 11.91 -5.29
CA PRO A 66 -59.71 12.30 -4.09
C PRO A 66 -60.61 13.01 -3.03
N PRO A 67 -60.16 13.78 -2.07
CA PRO A 67 -59.97 15.20 -2.26
C PRO A 67 -58.88 15.92 -1.45
N ARG A 68 -58.46 17.03 -1.99
CA ARG A 68 -57.66 18.13 -1.43
C ARG A 68 -58.34 18.85 -0.27
N ALA A 69 -57.58 19.29 0.71
CA ALA A 69 -57.94 20.45 1.50
C ALA A 69 -56.72 21.35 1.78
N ARG A 70 -56.82 22.58 1.35
CA ARG A 70 -56.00 23.74 1.69
C ARG A 70 -56.38 24.23 3.09
N ALA A 71 -55.39 24.73 3.82
CA ALA A 71 -55.60 25.93 4.65
C ALA A 71 -54.30 26.68 4.88
N VAL A 72 -54.32 27.91 4.52
CA VAL A 72 -53.43 29.03 4.72
C VAL A 72 -53.53 29.49 6.17
N ASN A 73 -52.42 29.85 6.86
CA ASN A 73 -52.40 31.18 7.48
C ASN A 73 -51.01 31.67 7.86
N GLU A 74 -50.77 32.91 7.54
CA GLU A 74 -49.63 33.76 7.86
C GLU A 74 -49.61 34.18 9.34
N ALA A 75 -48.42 34.36 9.90
CA ALA A 75 -48.13 35.53 10.74
C ALA A 75 -46.62 35.79 10.86
N ARG A 76 -46.26 36.99 10.50
CA ARG A 76 -44.94 37.66 10.71
C ARG A 76 -44.70 37.86 12.22
N LEU A 77 -43.43 37.91 12.63
CA LEU A 77 -42.68 39.09 13.12
C LEU A 77 -41.35 38.70 13.79
N SER A 78 -40.30 39.18 13.19
CA SER A 78 -39.16 40.00 13.64
C SER A 78 -38.28 39.57 14.81
N SER A 79 -36.98 39.59 14.45
CA SER A 79 -35.80 40.14 15.13
C SER A 79 -35.14 39.33 16.25
N GLY A 80 -33.81 39.17 16.09
CA GLY A 80 -32.88 38.94 17.16
C GLY A 80 -31.80 37.88 16.85
N GLY A 81 -30.62 38.35 16.41
CA GLY A 81 -29.47 37.49 16.23
C GLY A 81 -28.93 36.95 17.55
N SER A 82 -28.54 35.72 17.56
CA SER A 82 -27.48 35.21 18.43
C SER A 82 -26.88 33.98 17.79
N SER A 83 -25.57 34.03 17.65
CA SER A 83 -24.72 32.92 17.27
C SER A 83 -24.93 31.74 18.23
N GLY A 84 -25.64 30.70 17.78
CA GLY A 84 -25.82 29.46 18.51
C GLY A 84 -25.13 28.33 17.75
N SER A 85 -24.09 27.78 18.33
CA SER A 85 -23.50 26.51 17.94
C SER A 85 -24.59 25.45 17.96
N GLU A 86 -24.84 24.84 16.81
CA GLU A 86 -25.80 23.76 16.61
C GLU A 86 -25.43 22.57 17.53
N PRO A 87 -26.31 22.07 18.41
CA PRO A 87 -26.00 20.91 19.21
C PRO A 87 -25.92 19.66 18.33
N PRO A 88 -25.07 18.68 18.68
CA PRO A 88 -24.92 17.46 17.89
C PRO A 88 -26.27 16.76 17.77
N ARG A 89 -26.63 16.36 16.55
CA ARG A 89 -27.91 15.73 16.19
C ARG A 89 -28.21 14.57 17.13
N ALA A 90 -29.23 14.69 17.94
CA ALA A 90 -29.69 13.70 18.93
C ALA A 90 -29.93 12.29 18.36
N GLY A 91 -30.12 12.16 17.04
CA GLY A 91 -30.27 10.87 16.35
C GLY A 91 -28.98 10.05 16.19
N ALA A 92 -27.80 10.68 16.18
CA ALA A 92 -26.54 9.97 16.04
C ALA A 92 -26.09 9.33 17.37
N ALA A 93 -26.30 10.00 18.49
CA ALA A 93 -26.03 9.47 19.83
C ALA A 93 -26.89 8.24 20.14
N THR A 94 -28.17 8.27 19.77
CA THR A 94 -29.10 7.13 19.97
C THR A 94 -28.75 5.93 19.05
N GLU A 95 -28.28 6.17 17.86
CA GLU A 95 -27.88 5.09 16.95
C GLU A 95 -26.57 4.40 17.40
N ASP A 96 -25.59 5.14 17.87
CA ASP A 96 -24.36 4.58 18.42
C ASP A 96 -24.60 3.81 19.71
N GLN A 97 -25.53 4.26 20.53
CA GLN A 97 -25.98 3.53 21.71
C GLN A 97 -26.60 2.18 21.34
N ARG A 98 -27.43 2.12 20.31
CA ARG A 98 -28.02 0.85 19.81
C ARG A 98 -26.96 -0.08 19.24
N VAL A 99 -25.93 0.45 18.56
CA VAL A 99 -24.79 -0.32 18.06
C VAL A 99 -24.01 -0.94 19.21
N PHE A 100 -23.72 -0.17 20.25
CA PHE A 100 -23.04 -0.64 21.47
C PHE A 100 -23.87 -1.69 22.22
N GLU A 101 -25.15 -1.47 22.40
CA GLU A 101 -26.05 -2.40 23.08
C GLU A 101 -26.14 -3.75 22.33
N ALA A 102 -26.34 -3.73 21.01
CA ALA A 102 -26.34 -4.93 20.19
C ALA A 102 -25.01 -5.71 20.31
N ALA A 103 -23.90 -4.99 20.32
CA ALA A 103 -22.58 -5.57 20.44
C ALA A 103 -22.33 -6.17 21.83
N SER A 104 -22.72 -5.47 22.90
CA SER A 104 -22.62 -5.95 24.28
C SER A 104 -23.43 -7.24 24.49
N MET A 105 -24.69 -7.27 24.04
CA MET A 105 -25.51 -8.46 24.12
C MET A 105 -24.91 -9.65 23.38
N TYR A 106 -24.37 -9.43 22.17
CA TYR A 106 -23.84 -10.51 21.34
C TYR A 106 -22.49 -11.04 21.83
N TYR A 107 -21.50 -10.14 22.08
CA TYR A 107 -20.12 -10.52 22.37
C TYR A 107 -19.82 -10.73 23.85
N VAL A 108 -20.53 -10.04 24.75
CA VAL A 108 -20.30 -10.13 26.20
C VAL A 108 -21.32 -11.04 26.89
N GLN A 109 -22.59 -10.92 26.50
CA GLN A 109 -23.69 -11.70 27.13
C GLN A 109 -23.98 -12.99 26.40
N ALA A 110 -23.31 -13.23 25.22
CA ALA A 110 -23.48 -14.42 24.36
C ALA A 110 -24.94 -14.67 23.90
N GLU A 111 -25.73 -13.59 23.77
CA GLU A 111 -27.12 -13.66 23.33
C GLU A 111 -27.22 -13.97 21.83
N THR A 112 -28.29 -14.68 21.43
CA THR A 112 -28.54 -14.96 20.02
C THR A 112 -29.07 -13.73 19.28
N MET A 113 -28.86 -13.70 17.96
CA MET A 113 -29.36 -12.59 17.12
C MET A 113 -30.91 -12.47 17.20
N GLU A 114 -31.64 -13.54 17.50
CA GLU A 114 -33.09 -13.53 17.74
C GLU A 114 -33.46 -12.81 19.00
N VAL A 115 -32.77 -13.07 20.10
CA VAL A 115 -33.01 -12.41 21.41
C VAL A 115 -32.69 -10.93 21.27
N ILE A 116 -31.56 -10.58 20.66
CA ILE A 116 -31.17 -9.20 20.44
C ILE A 116 -32.19 -8.46 19.54
N ALA A 117 -32.64 -9.11 18.46
CA ALA A 117 -33.63 -8.54 17.56
C ALA A 117 -34.97 -8.22 18.30
N ARG A 118 -35.37 -9.12 19.17
CA ARG A 118 -36.57 -8.93 20.02
C ARG A 118 -36.39 -7.79 21.04
N HIS A 119 -35.24 -7.76 21.70
CA HIS A 119 -34.88 -6.73 22.67
C HIS A 119 -34.86 -5.33 22.04
N LEU A 120 -34.14 -5.20 20.91
CA LEU A 120 -34.00 -3.94 20.18
C LEU A 120 -35.19 -3.61 19.27
N ARG A 121 -36.25 -4.44 19.27
CA ARG A 121 -37.44 -4.32 18.42
C ARG A 121 -37.09 -4.11 16.95
N CYS A 122 -36.22 -4.95 16.40
CA CYS A 122 -35.76 -4.87 15.01
C CYS A 122 -35.62 -6.26 14.38
N SER A 123 -35.29 -6.34 13.08
CA SER A 123 -35.07 -7.62 12.39
C SER A 123 -33.67 -8.19 12.69
N ARG A 124 -33.50 -9.53 12.54
CA ARG A 124 -32.17 -10.19 12.60
C ARG A 124 -31.17 -9.55 11.62
N SER A 125 -31.63 -9.18 10.44
CA SER A 125 -30.78 -8.52 9.45
C SER A 125 -30.34 -7.14 9.92
N THR A 126 -31.15 -6.43 10.71
CA THR A 126 -30.77 -5.17 11.35
C THR A 126 -29.73 -5.40 12.44
N VAL A 127 -29.88 -6.44 13.30
CA VAL A 127 -28.85 -6.82 14.29
C VAL A 127 -27.53 -7.13 13.60
N SER A 128 -27.53 -7.92 12.53
CA SER A 128 -26.32 -8.21 11.74
C SER A 128 -25.63 -6.93 11.24
N ARG A 129 -26.40 -5.94 10.77
CA ARG A 129 -25.88 -4.62 10.35
C ARG A 129 -25.31 -3.81 11.50
N LEU A 130 -25.95 -3.83 12.67
CA LEU A 130 -25.47 -3.17 13.89
C LEU A 130 -24.13 -3.79 14.35
N LEU A 131 -24.02 -5.12 14.40
CA LEU A 131 -22.78 -5.82 14.75
C LEU A 131 -21.65 -5.53 13.75
N ALA A 132 -21.95 -5.52 12.44
CA ALA A 132 -21.00 -5.13 11.41
C ALA A 132 -20.54 -3.67 11.59
N ARG A 133 -21.45 -2.77 11.98
CA ARG A 133 -21.14 -1.36 12.26
C ARG A 133 -20.29 -1.20 13.53
N ALA A 134 -20.57 -1.99 14.60
CA ALA A 134 -19.78 -2.01 15.82
C ALA A 134 -18.30 -2.35 15.53
N ARG A 135 -18.07 -3.34 14.66
CA ARG A 135 -16.72 -3.71 14.20
C ARG A 135 -16.07 -2.59 13.39
N ARG A 136 -16.79 -2.01 12.42
CA ARG A 136 -16.25 -0.90 11.60
C ARG A 136 -15.92 0.35 12.41
N LYS A 137 -16.72 0.66 13.47
CA LYS A 137 -16.46 1.80 14.37
C LYS A 137 -15.42 1.51 15.45
N GLY A 138 -14.89 0.28 15.53
CA GLY A 138 -13.92 -0.10 16.56
C GLY A 138 -14.53 -0.24 17.96
N ILE A 139 -15.86 -0.24 18.11
CA ILE A 139 -16.57 -0.53 19.36
C ILE A 139 -16.31 -1.97 19.79
N VAL A 140 -16.16 -2.88 18.81
CA VAL A 140 -15.78 -4.28 19.03
C VAL A 140 -14.43 -4.51 18.37
N ARG A 141 -13.48 -4.97 19.16
CA ARG A 141 -12.18 -5.50 18.69
C ARG A 141 -12.16 -7.00 18.99
N ILE A 142 -11.92 -7.82 18.00
CA ILE A 142 -11.78 -9.27 18.13
C ILE A 142 -10.32 -9.61 17.93
N GLU A 143 -9.69 -10.10 18.97
CA GLU A 143 -8.33 -10.64 18.92
C GLU A 143 -8.42 -12.17 18.87
N LEU A 144 -7.82 -12.76 17.85
CA LEU A 144 -7.70 -14.20 17.71
C LEU A 144 -6.31 -14.61 18.22
N VAL A 145 -6.26 -15.32 19.32
CA VAL A 145 -5.03 -15.89 19.84
C VAL A 145 -4.91 -17.33 19.31
N HIS A 146 -3.80 -17.61 18.61
CA HIS A 146 -3.56 -18.95 18.08
C HIS A 146 -3.37 -19.94 19.23
N PRO A 147 -4.06 -21.10 19.26
CA PRO A 147 -4.00 -22.05 20.38
C PRO A 147 -2.62 -22.74 20.54
N GLY A 148 -1.69 -22.53 19.62
CA GLY A 148 -0.35 -23.15 19.63
C GLY A 148 0.64 -22.63 20.69
N GLY A 149 0.26 -21.66 21.53
CA GLY A 149 1.13 -21.14 22.61
C GLY A 149 2.52 -20.71 22.11
N ALA A 150 3.56 -20.94 22.92
CA ALA A 150 4.95 -20.58 22.63
C ALA A 150 5.58 -21.31 21.41
N GLY A 151 4.91 -22.31 20.84
CA GLY A 151 5.39 -23.07 19.67
C GLY A 151 4.65 -22.77 18.36
N GLY A 152 3.69 -21.83 18.35
CA GLY A 152 2.94 -21.47 17.14
C GLY A 152 3.80 -20.81 16.05
N PRO A 153 3.29 -20.73 14.80
CA PRO A 153 4.06 -20.11 13.72
C PRO A 153 4.36 -18.62 13.99
N GLU A 154 3.52 -17.88 14.69
CA GLU A 154 3.77 -16.49 15.11
C GLU A 154 4.99 -16.40 16.03
N ALA A 155 5.04 -17.25 17.06
CA ALA A 155 6.19 -17.31 17.99
C ALA A 155 7.49 -17.69 17.27
N ARG A 156 7.41 -18.51 16.23
CA ARG A 156 8.56 -18.86 15.39
C ARG A 156 9.06 -17.67 14.56
N PHE A 157 8.16 -16.88 13.96
CA PHE A 157 8.57 -15.64 13.27
C PHE A 157 9.25 -14.66 14.23
N GLU A 158 8.78 -14.56 15.46
CA GLU A 158 9.40 -13.72 16.48
C GLU A 158 10.78 -14.25 16.89
N ALA A 159 10.90 -15.53 17.17
CA ALA A 159 12.15 -16.16 17.58
C ALA A 159 13.23 -16.13 16.50
N GLU A 160 12.86 -16.45 15.23
CA GLU A 160 13.81 -16.62 14.13
C GLU A 160 14.16 -15.30 13.43
N PHE A 161 13.21 -14.35 13.36
CA PHE A 161 13.37 -13.13 12.59
C PHE A 161 13.19 -11.84 13.41
N GLY A 162 12.78 -11.93 14.67
CA GLY A 162 12.46 -10.77 15.51
C GLY A 162 11.23 -9.98 15.02
N VAL A 163 10.29 -10.65 14.33
CA VAL A 163 9.15 -10.03 13.67
C VAL A 163 7.84 -10.52 14.28
N ARG A 164 6.99 -9.59 14.69
CA ARG A 164 5.62 -9.90 15.13
C ARG A 164 4.75 -10.24 13.93
N ALA A 165 4.45 -11.53 13.77
CA ALA A 165 3.62 -12.01 12.67
C ALA A 165 2.14 -12.03 13.06
N HIS A 166 1.28 -11.62 12.11
CA HIS A 166 -0.17 -11.73 12.13
C HIS A 166 -0.56 -12.65 10.99
N ILE A 167 -0.84 -13.90 11.32
CA ILE A 167 -1.15 -14.92 10.33
C ILE A 167 -2.64 -14.92 10.04
N VAL A 168 -2.98 -14.72 8.78
CA VAL A 168 -4.36 -14.67 8.31
C VAL A 168 -4.75 -16.03 7.77
N PRO A 169 -5.71 -16.74 8.41
CA PRO A 169 -6.20 -17.99 7.89
C PRO A 169 -6.99 -17.75 6.60
N VAL A 170 -6.58 -18.42 5.53
CA VAL A 170 -7.23 -18.32 4.22
C VAL A 170 -7.67 -19.70 3.76
N ARG A 171 -8.94 -19.80 3.37
CA ARG A 171 -9.52 -21.07 2.91
C ARG A 171 -8.77 -21.59 1.68
N GLU A 172 -8.51 -22.90 1.64
CA GLU A 172 -7.95 -23.58 0.46
C GLU A 172 -8.82 -23.37 -0.78
N GLY A 173 -8.18 -23.24 -1.94
CA GLY A 173 -8.88 -22.94 -3.20
C GLY A 173 -9.27 -21.47 -3.39
N THR A 174 -8.96 -20.58 -2.42
CA THR A 174 -9.16 -19.14 -2.58
C THR A 174 -8.26 -18.60 -3.68
N THR A 175 -8.80 -17.77 -4.57
CA THR A 175 -8.02 -17.10 -5.62
C THR A 175 -6.99 -16.14 -5.01
N GLU A 176 -5.88 -15.89 -5.70
CA GLU A 176 -4.81 -15.02 -5.19
C GLU A 176 -5.29 -13.59 -4.90
N ILE A 177 -6.23 -13.07 -5.68
CA ILE A 177 -6.80 -11.75 -5.41
C ILE A 177 -7.64 -11.73 -4.13
N HIS A 178 -8.48 -12.73 -3.91
CA HIS A 178 -9.28 -12.83 -2.67
C HIS A 178 -8.39 -13.08 -1.45
N ARG A 179 -7.33 -13.91 -1.59
CA ARG A 179 -6.29 -14.10 -0.56
C ARG A 179 -5.67 -12.76 -0.19
N LEU A 180 -5.25 -11.99 -1.19
CA LEU A 180 -4.67 -10.67 -0.98
C LEU A 180 -5.65 -9.72 -0.30
N GLN A 181 -6.92 -9.72 -0.67
CA GLN A 181 -7.95 -8.87 -0.06
C GLN A 181 -8.19 -9.22 1.42
N GLN A 182 -8.18 -10.50 1.78
CA GLN A 182 -8.31 -10.93 3.18
C GLN A 182 -7.09 -10.48 4.00
N VAL A 183 -5.88 -10.68 3.50
CA VAL A 183 -4.65 -10.22 4.13
C VAL A 183 -4.62 -8.69 4.24
N ALA A 184 -5.03 -7.99 3.18
CA ALA A 184 -5.08 -6.53 3.15
C ALA A 184 -6.06 -5.93 4.17
N ALA A 185 -7.19 -6.59 4.41
CA ALA A 185 -8.16 -6.17 5.43
C ALA A 185 -7.56 -6.22 6.85
N VAL A 186 -6.83 -7.29 7.17
CA VAL A 186 -6.11 -7.41 8.45
C VAL A 186 -4.96 -6.39 8.52
N ALA A 187 -4.21 -6.22 7.44
CA ALA A 187 -3.14 -5.25 7.37
C ALA A 187 -3.63 -3.81 7.53
N ALA A 188 -4.79 -3.45 6.96
CA ALA A 188 -5.42 -2.14 7.12
C ALA A 188 -5.81 -1.87 8.58
N SER A 189 -6.39 -2.86 9.28
CA SER A 189 -6.72 -2.76 10.71
C SER A 189 -5.44 -2.56 11.52
N ARG A 190 -4.42 -3.38 11.26
CA ARG A 190 -3.14 -3.30 11.97
C ARG A 190 -2.41 -1.99 11.72
N PHE A 191 -2.46 -1.47 10.50
CA PHE A 191 -1.92 -0.16 10.16
C PHE A 191 -2.55 0.96 11.01
N VAL A 192 -3.87 0.97 11.12
CA VAL A 192 -4.61 1.98 11.92
C VAL A 192 -4.27 1.87 13.41
N GLU A 193 -4.14 0.64 13.94
CA GLU A 193 -3.73 0.41 15.33
C GLU A 193 -2.32 0.95 15.60
N LEU A 194 -1.36 0.61 14.73
CA LEU A 194 0.02 1.08 14.85
C LEU A 194 0.11 2.61 14.74
N ALA A 195 -0.59 3.21 13.79
CA ALA A 195 -0.61 4.65 13.62
C ALA A 195 -1.28 5.35 14.82
N GLY A 196 -2.40 4.82 15.31
CA GLY A 196 -3.10 5.34 16.49
C GLY A 196 -2.24 5.27 17.76
N GLY A 197 -1.62 4.12 18.03
CA GLY A 197 -0.74 3.96 19.19
C GLY A 197 0.50 4.86 19.16
N LEU A 198 1.04 5.16 17.96
CA LEU A 198 2.14 6.12 17.82
C LEU A 198 1.70 7.58 18.04
N THR A 199 0.45 7.91 17.78
CA THR A 199 -0.13 9.23 18.04
C THR A 199 -0.43 9.39 19.53
N GLU A 200 -1.01 8.38 20.18
CA GLU A 200 -1.34 8.38 21.62
C GLU A 200 -0.08 8.42 22.51
N ALA A 201 1.00 7.70 22.11
CA ALA A 201 2.27 7.71 22.83
C ALA A 201 2.98 9.09 22.84
N ARG A 202 2.49 10.03 22.03
CA ARG A 202 3.00 11.40 21.96
C ARG A 202 2.25 12.37 22.86
N GLY A 203 1.26 11.97 23.67
CA GLY A 203 0.46 12.73 24.62
C GLY A 203 0.46 14.27 24.50
N PRO A 204 -0.54 14.99 25.02
CA PRO A 204 -0.51 16.45 25.02
C PRO A 204 0.61 17.06 25.88
N ASP A 205 1.37 16.24 26.63
CA ASP A 205 2.37 16.65 27.62
C ASP A 205 3.83 16.61 27.11
N GLY A 206 4.03 16.63 25.81
CA GLY A 206 5.38 16.73 25.21
C GLY A 206 6.01 18.13 25.29
N ALA A 207 5.45 19.07 26.04
CA ALA A 207 6.11 20.28 26.51
C ALA A 207 6.98 19.90 27.72
N GLY A 208 8.15 19.32 27.47
CA GLY A 208 9.13 19.06 28.51
C GLY A 208 9.62 20.39 29.11
N ASP A 209 9.42 20.54 30.42
CA ASP A 209 10.13 21.50 31.25
C ASP A 209 11.63 21.43 30.96
N SER A 210 12.13 22.37 30.20
CA SER A 210 13.55 22.72 30.15
C SER A 210 13.73 23.99 30.96
N ASP A 211 13.68 23.88 32.29
CA ASP A 211 14.37 24.82 33.18
C ASP A 211 15.87 24.67 32.98
N GLY A 212 16.52 25.69 32.51
CA GLY A 212 17.97 25.72 32.58
C GLY A 212 18.69 26.67 31.62
N ALA A 213 18.94 27.88 32.12
CA ALA A 213 20.07 28.74 31.84
C ALA A 213 20.20 29.38 30.44
N GLY A 214 20.04 30.71 30.48
CA GLY A 214 20.18 31.64 29.38
C GLY A 214 21.58 31.76 28.83
N GLY A 215 21.63 32.09 27.53
CA GLY A 215 22.76 32.69 26.83
C GLY A 215 22.22 33.37 25.58
N PRO A 216 22.50 34.67 25.34
CA PRO A 216 21.96 35.41 24.22
C PRO A 216 22.85 35.22 22.97
N GLY A 217 22.25 34.84 21.85
CA GLY A 217 22.98 34.92 20.60
C GLY A 217 22.38 34.18 19.40
N SER A 218 21.94 34.99 18.48
CA SER A 218 21.72 34.73 17.03
C SER A 218 20.35 34.36 16.58
N THR A 219 19.55 35.40 16.35
CA THR A 219 18.34 35.42 15.52
C THR A 219 18.71 35.37 14.03
N ASN A 220 18.34 34.33 13.33
CA ASN A 220 18.02 34.35 11.91
C ASN A 220 17.13 33.13 11.60
N GLY A 221 15.90 33.18 12.08
CA GLY A 221 14.81 32.32 11.63
C GLY A 221 14.05 33.05 10.52
N ALA A 222 13.96 32.45 9.35
CA ALA A 222 13.08 32.94 8.30
C ALA A 222 11.62 32.70 8.68
N VAL A 223 10.92 33.76 9.02
CA VAL A 223 9.48 33.78 9.27
C VAL A 223 8.76 33.62 7.94
N GLY A 224 7.94 32.56 7.78
CA GLY A 224 7.03 32.37 6.65
C GLY A 224 5.90 33.43 6.69
N PRO A 225 5.17 33.64 5.58
CA PRO A 225 4.21 34.73 5.44
C PRO A 225 3.00 34.71 6.39
N ASP A 226 2.79 33.63 7.15
CA ASP A 226 1.62 33.49 8.05
C ASP A 226 1.99 33.42 9.54
N GLY A 227 3.25 33.72 9.93
CA GLY A 227 3.65 33.88 11.33
C GLY A 227 3.41 32.70 12.26
N ARG A 228 3.31 31.47 11.73
CA ARG A 228 3.27 30.24 12.53
C ARG A 228 4.60 29.54 12.38
N ASP A 229 5.29 29.30 13.47
CA ASP A 229 6.48 28.45 13.51
C ASP A 229 6.08 27.07 13.00
N GLU A 230 6.58 26.66 11.81
CA GLU A 230 6.28 25.37 11.16
C GLU A 230 6.88 24.16 11.91
N ASP A 231 7.61 24.37 12.99
CA ASP A 231 8.35 23.32 13.70
C ASP A 231 7.61 22.69 14.90
N ASP A 232 6.51 23.27 15.39
CA ASP A 232 5.86 22.81 16.63
C ASP A 232 4.68 21.82 16.42
N ASP A 233 4.28 21.50 15.18
CA ASP A 233 3.23 20.51 14.90
C ASP A 233 3.74 19.36 14.00
N ALA A 234 4.90 18.81 14.33
CA ALA A 234 5.43 17.63 13.67
C ALA A 234 4.56 16.39 13.96
N GLY A 235 3.41 16.33 13.31
CA GLY A 235 2.47 15.20 13.37
C GLY A 235 3.12 13.85 13.04
N LEU A 236 2.37 12.76 13.14
CA LEU A 236 2.85 11.43 12.78
C LEU A 236 3.14 11.33 11.29
N VAL A 237 4.39 11.02 10.92
CA VAL A 237 4.78 10.71 9.54
C VAL A 237 4.78 9.21 9.33
N VAL A 238 4.08 8.76 8.30
CA VAL A 238 4.02 7.37 7.84
C VAL A 238 4.53 7.28 6.40
N GLY A 239 5.49 6.40 6.18
CA GLY A 239 5.97 6.05 4.84
C GLY A 239 5.11 4.94 4.21
N SER A 240 4.67 5.11 2.98
CA SER A 240 3.95 4.06 2.23
C SER A 240 4.66 3.74 0.92
N ALA A 241 4.93 2.46 0.68
CA ALA A 241 5.22 1.99 -0.68
C ALA A 241 3.93 1.95 -1.51
N TRP A 242 4.05 1.73 -2.82
CA TRP A 242 2.90 1.52 -3.70
C TRP A 242 2.98 0.14 -4.38
N GLY A 243 1.92 -0.27 -5.03
CA GLY A 243 1.81 -1.53 -5.75
C GLY A 243 0.45 -2.21 -5.49
N THR A 244 0.23 -3.38 -6.09
CA THR A 244 -1.04 -4.13 -5.99
C THR A 244 -1.42 -4.40 -4.52
N THR A 245 -0.47 -4.87 -3.71
CA THR A 245 -0.70 -5.14 -2.28
C THR A 245 -1.14 -3.89 -1.52
N MET A 246 -0.44 -2.78 -1.75
CA MET A 246 -0.76 -1.52 -1.05
C MET A 246 -2.04 -0.87 -1.53
N SER A 247 -2.42 -1.10 -2.80
CA SER A 247 -3.73 -0.66 -3.33
C SER A 247 -4.89 -1.38 -2.63
N GLU A 248 -4.76 -2.69 -2.39
CA GLU A 248 -5.77 -3.46 -1.65
C GLU A 248 -5.81 -3.05 -0.16
N VAL A 249 -4.66 -2.80 0.47
CA VAL A 249 -4.60 -2.26 1.85
C VAL A 249 -5.30 -0.90 1.92
N ALA A 250 -5.02 0.02 0.99
CA ALA A 250 -5.69 1.32 0.92
C ALA A 250 -7.19 1.19 0.67
N ALA A 251 -7.61 0.16 -0.10
CA ALA A 251 -9.01 -0.14 -0.34
C ALA A 251 -9.74 -0.63 0.91
N ALA A 252 -9.06 -1.33 1.79
CA ALA A 252 -9.60 -1.91 3.01
C ALA A 252 -9.54 -0.97 4.23
N LEU A 253 -8.88 0.20 4.12
CA LEU A 253 -8.80 1.14 5.23
C LEU A 253 -10.19 1.61 5.68
N PRO A 254 -10.47 1.61 6.99
CA PRO A 254 -11.69 2.19 7.52
C PRO A 254 -11.65 3.72 7.40
N THR A 255 -12.82 4.35 7.26
CA THR A 255 -12.93 5.80 7.37
C THR A 255 -12.76 6.20 8.83
N ARG A 256 -11.56 6.59 9.22
CA ARG A 256 -11.19 7.00 10.57
C ARG A 256 -10.13 8.09 10.52
N ARG A 257 -10.48 9.29 10.96
CA ARG A 257 -9.50 10.39 11.02
C ARG A 257 -8.45 10.13 12.09
N ILE A 258 -7.17 10.29 11.72
CA ILE A 258 -6.02 10.31 12.62
C ILE A 258 -5.45 11.74 12.58
N PRO A 259 -5.60 12.54 13.63
CA PRO A 259 -5.12 13.91 13.64
C PRO A 259 -3.61 14.01 13.41
N GLY A 260 -3.15 15.03 12.68
CA GLY A 260 -1.74 15.26 12.42
C GLY A 260 -1.03 14.20 11.56
N LEU A 261 -1.79 13.27 10.93
CA LEU A 261 -1.18 12.23 10.10
C LEU A 261 -0.70 12.78 8.75
N THR A 262 0.57 12.55 8.44
CA THR A 262 1.14 12.75 7.11
C THR A 262 1.57 11.41 6.52
N ILE A 263 1.15 11.10 5.30
CA ILE A 263 1.55 9.89 4.56
C ILE A 263 2.46 10.31 3.41
N VAL A 264 3.70 9.83 3.42
CA VAL A 264 4.70 10.10 2.39
C VAL A 264 4.97 8.85 1.56
N GLN A 265 5.06 9.01 0.26
CA GLN A 265 5.44 7.94 -0.66
C GLN A 265 6.92 7.62 -0.51
N LEU A 266 7.27 6.33 -0.30
CA LEU A 266 8.64 5.88 -0.05
C LEU A 266 9.47 5.64 -1.31
N ASN A 267 8.83 5.25 -2.41
CA ASN A 267 9.50 4.91 -3.67
C ASN A 267 8.80 5.59 -4.84
N GLY A 268 9.54 5.88 -5.89
CA GLY A 268 9.05 6.61 -7.07
C GLY A 268 7.84 5.94 -7.73
N SER A 269 7.13 6.69 -8.55
CA SER A 269 5.84 6.30 -9.13
C SER A 269 5.97 5.27 -10.25
N SER A 270 4.86 4.58 -10.54
CA SER A 270 4.72 3.75 -11.73
C SER A 270 4.77 4.59 -13.01
N ASP A 271 5.12 3.95 -14.11
CA ASP A 271 5.02 4.57 -15.44
C ASP A 271 3.54 4.89 -15.74
N PRO A 272 3.21 6.17 -16.06
CA PRO A 272 1.85 6.57 -16.35
C PRO A 272 1.27 5.94 -17.64
N VAL A 273 2.12 5.43 -18.52
CA VAL A 273 1.70 4.76 -19.77
C VAL A 273 1.27 3.31 -19.53
N HIS A 274 1.75 2.68 -18.46
CA HIS A 274 1.36 1.31 -18.13
C HIS A 274 0.10 1.27 -17.27
N GLU A 275 -0.87 0.45 -17.68
CA GLU A 275 -2.04 0.16 -16.86
C GLU A 275 -1.64 -0.59 -15.58
N GLY A 276 -2.10 -0.11 -14.43
CA GLY A 276 -1.79 -0.75 -13.16
C GLY A 276 -2.06 0.13 -11.94
N PRO A 277 -1.64 -0.33 -10.76
CA PRO A 277 -1.78 0.43 -9.51
C PRO A 277 -1.06 1.78 -9.59
N SER A 278 -1.82 2.85 -9.38
CA SER A 278 -1.28 4.22 -9.36
C SER A 278 -0.95 4.64 -7.94
N ALA A 279 0.29 5.05 -7.70
CA ALA A 279 0.75 5.58 -6.42
C ALA A 279 -0.11 6.78 -5.96
N GLY A 280 -0.45 7.70 -6.87
CA GLY A 280 -1.26 8.87 -6.57
C GLY A 280 -2.69 8.50 -6.15
N ARG A 281 -3.36 7.58 -6.85
CA ARG A 281 -4.70 7.10 -6.46
C ARG A 281 -4.70 6.40 -5.11
N MET A 282 -3.69 5.57 -4.85
CA MET A 282 -3.52 4.88 -3.58
C MET A 282 -3.34 5.88 -2.44
N LEU A 283 -2.42 6.84 -2.56
CA LEU A 283 -2.18 7.89 -1.56
C LEU A 283 -3.43 8.74 -1.33
N SER A 284 -4.13 9.17 -2.39
CA SER A 284 -5.37 9.93 -2.28
C SER A 284 -6.42 9.16 -1.48
N ARG A 285 -6.55 7.86 -1.73
CA ARG A 285 -7.48 6.99 -0.99
C ARG A 285 -7.10 6.88 0.49
N MET A 286 -5.81 6.64 0.79
CA MET A 286 -5.32 6.60 2.18
C MET A 286 -5.56 7.94 2.88
N GLY A 287 -5.25 9.06 2.23
CA GLY A 287 -5.49 10.39 2.74
C GLY A 287 -6.97 10.66 3.04
N SER A 288 -7.87 10.30 2.11
CA SER A 288 -9.32 10.46 2.31
C SER A 288 -9.87 9.59 3.43
N SER A 289 -9.42 8.32 3.54
CA SER A 289 -9.89 7.40 4.58
C SER A 289 -9.44 7.82 5.98
N LEU A 290 -8.24 8.38 6.11
CA LEU A 290 -7.61 8.66 7.40
C LEU A 290 -7.58 10.16 7.76
N GLY A 291 -8.06 11.03 6.87
CA GLY A 291 -7.97 12.49 7.03
C GLY A 291 -6.52 12.96 7.05
N ALA A 292 -5.63 12.29 6.30
CA ALA A 292 -4.19 12.52 6.32
C ALA A 292 -3.74 13.47 5.21
N ARG A 293 -2.72 14.28 5.49
CA ARG A 293 -1.95 14.96 4.46
C ARG A 293 -1.15 13.92 3.67
N THR A 294 -1.08 14.05 2.34
CA THR A 294 -0.32 13.12 1.49
C THR A 294 0.78 13.83 0.74
N ILE A 295 1.94 13.19 0.65
CA ILE A 295 3.12 13.70 -0.06
C ILE A 295 3.57 12.64 -1.06
N GLY A 296 3.45 12.94 -2.35
CA GLY A 296 3.92 12.08 -3.43
C GLY A 296 5.43 12.21 -3.63
N PHE A 297 6.02 11.20 -4.25
CA PHE A 297 7.44 11.19 -4.63
C PHE A 297 7.54 11.27 -6.17
N PRO A 298 7.73 12.47 -6.75
CA PRO A 298 7.61 12.71 -8.19
C PRO A 298 8.86 12.32 -8.97
N VAL A 299 9.26 11.06 -8.84
CA VAL A 299 10.36 10.44 -9.59
C VAL A 299 9.91 9.07 -10.10
N PRO A 300 10.51 8.51 -11.16
CA PRO A 300 10.19 7.15 -11.59
C PRO A 300 10.61 6.11 -10.54
N ALA A 301 9.98 4.93 -10.55
CA ALA A 301 10.33 3.82 -9.64
C ALA A 301 11.79 3.36 -9.82
N PHE A 302 12.23 3.31 -11.08
CA PHE A 302 13.62 3.11 -11.48
C PHE A 302 14.04 4.17 -12.49
N PHE A 303 15.25 4.66 -12.38
CA PHE A 303 15.89 5.48 -13.40
C PHE A 303 16.60 4.58 -14.43
N ASP A 304 16.70 5.04 -15.66
CA ASP A 304 17.49 4.35 -16.68
C ASP A 304 18.99 4.41 -16.36
N ARG A 305 19.43 5.50 -15.72
CA ARG A 305 20.83 5.77 -15.39
C ARG A 305 20.99 6.14 -13.93
N ALA A 306 21.94 5.49 -13.25
CA ALA A 306 22.29 5.81 -11.87
C ALA A 306 22.76 7.26 -11.70
N GLY A 307 23.41 7.85 -12.71
CA GLY A 307 23.83 9.26 -12.72
C GLY A 307 22.62 10.22 -12.63
N THR A 308 21.58 9.97 -13.42
CA THR A 308 20.34 10.76 -13.39
C THR A 308 19.67 10.70 -12.01
N ARG A 309 19.60 9.49 -11.41
CA ARG A 309 19.11 9.35 -10.04
C ARG A 309 19.92 10.21 -9.06
N ARG A 310 21.26 10.15 -9.12
CA ARG A 310 22.12 10.95 -8.22
C ARG A 310 21.88 12.46 -8.39
N ALA A 311 21.73 12.93 -9.64
CA ALA A 311 21.42 14.33 -9.92
C ALA A 311 20.07 14.74 -9.33
N MET A 312 19.00 13.93 -9.53
CA MET A 312 17.68 14.19 -8.94
C MET A 312 17.70 14.25 -7.41
N TRP A 313 18.53 13.45 -6.73
CA TRP A 313 18.67 13.48 -5.27
C TRP A 313 19.30 14.78 -4.75
N SER A 314 19.96 15.58 -5.61
CA SER A 314 20.49 16.91 -5.26
C SER A 314 19.46 18.02 -5.36
N GLU A 315 18.32 17.81 -6.04
CA GLU A 315 17.25 18.79 -6.21
C GLU A 315 16.54 19.12 -4.90
N ARG A 316 16.24 20.43 -4.67
CA ARG A 316 15.60 20.90 -3.44
C ARG A 316 14.25 20.26 -3.16
N SER A 317 13.41 20.11 -4.20
CA SER A 317 12.09 19.48 -4.07
C SER A 317 12.20 18.01 -3.64
N ILE A 318 13.14 17.27 -4.22
CA ILE A 318 13.39 15.87 -3.90
C ILE A 318 13.96 15.72 -2.49
N LYS A 319 14.93 16.57 -2.11
CA LYS A 319 15.49 16.58 -0.76
C LYS A 319 14.41 16.81 0.32
N ARG A 320 13.43 17.68 0.07
CA ARG A 320 12.30 17.90 1.00
C ARG A 320 11.46 16.62 1.18
N VAL A 321 11.11 15.93 0.09
CA VAL A 321 10.37 14.67 0.20
C VAL A 321 11.18 13.61 0.95
N LEU A 322 12.47 13.48 0.65
CA LEU A 322 13.38 12.54 1.33
C LEU A 322 13.55 12.87 2.82
N ALA A 323 13.55 14.15 3.19
CA ALA A 323 13.60 14.57 4.58
C ALA A 323 12.33 14.16 5.33
N VAL A 324 11.15 14.39 4.75
CA VAL A 324 9.88 13.92 5.34
C VAL A 324 9.86 12.39 5.44
N ALA A 325 10.30 11.67 4.40
CA ALA A 325 10.38 10.21 4.44
C ALA A 325 11.34 9.68 5.51
N ALA A 326 12.43 10.42 5.79
CA ALA A 326 13.38 10.08 6.85
C ALA A 326 12.81 10.29 8.27
N ALA A 327 11.81 11.18 8.42
CA ALA A 327 11.11 11.41 9.68
C ALA A 327 9.97 10.39 9.94
N ALA A 328 9.75 9.43 9.03
CA ALA A 328 8.71 8.42 9.21
C ALA A 328 8.94 7.57 10.46
N ARG A 329 7.89 7.37 11.25
CA ARG A 329 7.89 6.50 12.43
C ARG A 329 7.24 5.14 12.18
N LEU A 330 6.45 5.06 11.12
CA LEU A 330 5.86 3.82 10.61
C LEU A 330 6.10 3.77 9.10
N ALA A 331 6.49 2.60 8.60
CA ALA A 331 6.49 2.30 7.18
C ALA A 331 5.52 1.16 6.90
N VAL A 332 4.80 1.22 5.76
CA VAL A 332 3.95 0.14 5.28
C VAL A 332 4.30 -0.18 3.83
N PHE A 333 4.53 -1.47 3.56
CA PHE A 333 4.99 -1.92 2.25
C PHE A 333 4.69 -3.40 2.02
N GLY A 334 4.68 -3.78 0.76
CA GLY A 334 4.62 -5.19 0.34
C GLY A 334 5.98 -5.71 -0.09
N VAL A 335 6.00 -6.99 -0.47
CA VAL A 335 7.14 -7.65 -1.10
C VAL A 335 6.79 -7.98 -2.54
N GLY A 336 7.67 -7.58 -3.48
CA GLY A 336 7.63 -7.97 -4.88
C GLY A 336 8.38 -9.29 -5.10
N THR A 337 7.91 -10.12 -6.06
CA THR A 337 8.61 -11.35 -6.47
C THR A 337 9.02 -11.25 -7.92
N LEU A 338 10.24 -11.72 -8.23
CA LEU A 338 10.74 -11.86 -9.59
C LEU A 338 10.25 -13.17 -10.24
N GLU A 339 9.73 -14.09 -9.45
CA GLU A 339 9.20 -15.37 -9.93
C GLU A 339 7.86 -15.18 -10.64
N THR A 340 7.75 -15.69 -11.85
CA THR A 340 6.57 -15.61 -12.73
C THR A 340 5.87 -16.95 -12.86
N GLY A 341 5.78 -17.74 -11.79
CA GLY A 341 5.16 -19.08 -11.82
C GLY A 341 3.95 -19.20 -10.89
N SER A 342 3.09 -20.18 -11.15
CA SER A 342 2.08 -20.73 -10.24
C SER A 342 1.20 -19.72 -9.49
N GLY A 343 0.50 -18.83 -10.21
CA GLY A 343 -0.58 -18.02 -9.62
C GLY A 343 -0.14 -16.80 -8.82
N ALA A 344 1.15 -16.47 -8.74
CA ALA A 344 1.60 -15.25 -8.09
C ALA A 344 1.11 -14.02 -8.85
N LEU A 345 0.50 -13.07 -8.15
CA LEU A 345 0.21 -11.75 -8.72
C LEU A 345 1.54 -11.08 -9.10
N PRO A 346 1.69 -10.64 -10.36
CA PRO A 346 2.95 -10.06 -10.82
C PRO A 346 3.29 -8.79 -10.03
N SER A 347 4.54 -8.69 -9.60
CA SER A 347 5.05 -7.45 -9.02
C SER A 347 5.13 -6.37 -10.09
N GLN A 348 4.62 -5.19 -9.76
CA GLN A 348 4.62 -4.03 -10.66
C GLN A 348 6.03 -3.57 -11.02
N VAL A 349 7.02 -3.82 -10.18
CA VAL A 349 8.44 -3.54 -10.47
C VAL A 349 8.90 -4.29 -11.71
N TYR A 350 8.45 -5.54 -11.88
CA TYR A 350 8.89 -6.41 -12.99
C TYR A 350 7.90 -6.43 -14.17
N ALA A 351 6.60 -6.27 -13.89
CA ALA A 351 5.56 -6.30 -14.90
C ALA A 351 5.24 -4.91 -15.50
N GLY A 352 5.50 -3.84 -14.76
CA GLY A 352 5.15 -2.46 -15.12
C GLY A 352 6.17 -1.76 -16.02
N GLY A 353 7.07 -2.48 -16.70
CA GLY A 353 7.99 -1.89 -17.66
C GLY A 353 9.16 -1.09 -17.09
N HIS A 354 9.34 -1.06 -15.76
CA HIS A 354 10.40 -0.30 -15.09
C HIS A 354 11.81 -0.86 -15.31
N LEU A 355 11.91 -2.14 -15.60
CA LEU A 355 13.14 -2.84 -15.91
C LEU A 355 13.04 -3.45 -17.30
N SER A 356 14.09 -3.28 -18.11
CA SER A 356 14.20 -3.89 -19.44
C SER A 356 14.34 -5.42 -19.33
N ARG A 357 14.11 -6.13 -20.42
CA ARG A 357 14.38 -7.59 -20.48
C ARG A 357 15.84 -7.93 -20.14
N ALA A 358 16.78 -7.06 -20.53
CA ALA A 358 18.20 -7.21 -20.21
C ALA A 358 18.43 -7.03 -18.69
N ASP A 359 17.83 -6.01 -18.07
CA ASP A 359 17.90 -5.80 -16.61
C ASP A 359 17.33 -7.01 -15.85
N LEU A 360 16.20 -7.55 -16.28
CA LEU A 360 15.60 -8.75 -15.68
C LEU A 360 16.51 -9.99 -15.81
N ALA A 361 17.20 -10.13 -16.94
CA ALA A 361 18.18 -11.20 -17.13
C ALA A 361 19.40 -11.02 -16.21
N VAL A 362 19.86 -9.79 -16.00
CA VAL A 362 20.91 -9.46 -15.02
C VAL A 362 20.45 -9.80 -13.61
N ALA A 363 19.29 -9.31 -13.21
CA ALA A 363 18.73 -9.59 -11.88
C ALA A 363 18.66 -11.09 -11.57
N ARG A 364 18.20 -11.92 -12.53
CA ARG A 364 18.17 -13.38 -12.37
C ARG A 364 19.56 -13.99 -12.22
N ARG A 365 20.54 -13.56 -13.01
CA ARG A 365 21.94 -14.04 -12.90
C ARG A 365 22.56 -13.67 -11.56
N GLU A 366 22.21 -12.51 -11.02
CA GLU A 366 22.68 -12.05 -9.72
C GLU A 366 21.93 -12.67 -8.53
N GLY A 367 21.02 -13.62 -8.79
CA GLY A 367 20.30 -14.33 -7.75
C GLY A 367 19.21 -13.52 -7.07
N VAL A 368 18.73 -12.44 -7.71
CA VAL A 368 17.59 -11.64 -7.20
C VAL A 368 16.33 -12.50 -7.19
N VAL A 369 15.64 -12.52 -6.07
CA VAL A 369 14.38 -13.25 -5.86
C VAL A 369 13.16 -12.33 -5.74
N GLY A 370 13.39 -11.05 -5.42
CA GLY A 370 12.31 -10.09 -5.24
C GLY A 370 12.82 -8.70 -4.87
N ASP A 371 11.90 -7.86 -4.42
CA ASP A 371 12.20 -6.48 -3.98
C ASP A 371 11.36 -6.04 -2.79
N VAL A 372 11.86 -5.04 -2.09
CA VAL A 372 11.12 -4.24 -1.11
C VAL A 372 11.27 -2.77 -1.47
N CYS A 373 10.14 -2.07 -1.62
CA CYS A 373 10.14 -0.65 -2.02
C CYS A 373 11.00 -0.38 -3.25
N THR A 374 10.99 -1.25 -4.27
CA THR A 374 11.83 -1.22 -5.49
C THR A 374 13.31 -1.59 -5.30
N VAL A 375 13.80 -1.81 -4.08
CA VAL A 375 15.17 -2.28 -3.85
C VAL A 375 15.23 -3.80 -3.97
N LEU A 376 16.01 -4.29 -4.92
CA LEU A 376 16.16 -5.72 -5.25
C LEU A 376 16.93 -6.44 -4.16
N LEU A 377 16.49 -7.69 -3.84
CA LEU A 377 17.06 -8.54 -2.82
C LEU A 377 17.45 -9.91 -3.38
N ARG A 378 18.60 -10.43 -2.96
CA ARG A 378 18.98 -11.84 -3.15
C ARG A 378 18.29 -12.74 -2.11
N ALA A 379 18.33 -14.02 -2.33
CA ALA A 379 17.70 -15.03 -1.46
C ALA A 379 18.23 -15.03 -0.01
N ASP A 380 19.46 -14.60 0.20
CA ASP A 380 20.11 -14.45 1.50
C ASP A 380 19.79 -13.09 2.20
N GLY A 381 19.04 -12.21 1.54
CA GLY A 381 18.71 -10.89 2.04
C GLY A 381 19.71 -9.80 1.67
N THR A 382 20.81 -10.12 0.98
CA THR A 382 21.79 -9.12 0.52
C THR A 382 21.26 -8.25 -0.62
N TRP A 383 21.73 -7.00 -0.72
CA TRP A 383 21.23 -6.00 -1.66
C TRP A 383 22.29 -4.96 -2.08
N GLY A 384 23.35 -4.77 -1.29
CA GLY A 384 24.24 -3.61 -1.37
C GLY A 384 25.06 -3.55 -2.65
N ASP A 385 25.41 -4.68 -3.20
CA ASP A 385 26.27 -4.89 -4.37
C ASP A 385 25.48 -5.31 -5.64
N ILE A 386 24.17 -5.12 -5.65
CA ILE A 386 23.34 -5.27 -6.83
C ILE A 386 23.37 -3.96 -7.62
N ASP A 387 24.06 -3.93 -8.77
CA ASP A 387 24.24 -2.70 -9.57
C ASP A 387 22.93 -2.03 -9.97
N LEU A 388 21.89 -2.81 -10.24
CA LEU A 388 20.55 -2.29 -10.55
C LEU A 388 19.96 -1.44 -9.43
N ASN A 389 20.32 -1.68 -8.17
CA ASN A 389 19.87 -0.90 -7.04
C ASN A 389 20.38 0.55 -7.03
N ALA A 390 21.48 0.83 -7.78
CA ALA A 390 21.93 2.21 -7.99
C ALA A 390 20.92 3.06 -8.77
N ARG A 391 19.94 2.43 -9.46
CA ARG A 391 18.87 3.07 -10.23
C ARG A 391 17.52 3.10 -9.47
N ALA A 392 17.37 2.26 -8.44
CA ALA A 392 16.16 2.16 -7.62
C ALA A 392 15.93 3.42 -6.75
N THR A 393 14.68 3.77 -6.51
CA THR A 393 14.34 5.03 -5.84
C THR A 393 13.85 4.87 -4.40
N GLY A 394 13.49 3.66 -4.00
CA GLY A 394 13.05 3.37 -2.64
C GLY A 394 14.18 3.41 -1.61
N PRO A 395 13.82 3.43 -0.33
CA PRO A 395 14.78 3.32 0.76
C PRO A 395 15.44 1.95 0.76
N THR A 396 16.74 1.92 0.95
CA THR A 396 17.48 0.68 1.15
C THR A 396 17.01 -0.02 2.43
N PRO A 397 17.21 -1.36 2.60
CA PRO A 397 16.93 -2.07 3.83
C PRO A 397 17.55 -1.39 5.06
N ALA A 398 18.78 -0.89 4.97
CA ALA A 398 19.44 -0.17 6.05
C ALA A 398 18.73 1.15 6.40
N ARG A 399 18.12 1.84 5.43
CA ARG A 399 17.31 3.06 5.69
C ARG A 399 15.94 2.70 6.26
N LEU A 400 15.28 1.66 5.74
CA LEU A 400 14.04 1.16 6.31
C LEU A 400 14.22 0.75 7.77
N ALA A 401 15.32 0.08 8.12
CA ALA A 401 15.60 -0.36 9.47
C ALA A 401 15.68 0.79 10.50
N ARG A 402 15.89 2.04 10.05
CA ARG A 402 15.84 3.23 10.93
C ARG A 402 14.43 3.67 11.31
N ILE A 403 13.41 3.22 10.58
CA ILE A 403 12.02 3.51 10.90
C ILE A 403 11.58 2.57 12.03
N PRO A 404 11.10 3.10 13.18
CA PRO A 404 10.83 2.29 14.36
C PRO A 404 9.83 1.16 14.14
N ARG A 405 8.76 1.40 13.36
CA ARG A 405 7.73 0.41 13.05
C ARG A 405 7.66 0.19 11.54
N ARG A 406 7.67 -1.07 11.13
CA ARG A 406 7.74 -1.45 9.72
C ARG A 406 6.79 -2.61 9.46
N LEU A 407 5.61 -2.27 8.93
CA LEU A 407 4.54 -3.21 8.60
C LEU A 407 4.74 -3.75 7.18
N CYS A 408 5.15 -5.00 7.10
CA CYS A 408 5.28 -5.75 5.86
C CYS A 408 4.00 -6.55 5.58
N VAL A 409 3.49 -6.51 4.34
CA VAL A 409 2.26 -7.20 3.95
C VAL A 409 2.56 -8.17 2.81
N VAL A 410 2.32 -9.46 3.03
CA VAL A 410 2.62 -10.52 2.06
C VAL A 410 1.42 -11.45 1.91
N ALA A 411 1.01 -11.73 0.68
CA ALA A 411 -0.02 -12.71 0.36
C ALA A 411 0.38 -13.55 -0.85
N GLY A 412 0.20 -14.86 -0.73
CA GLY A 412 0.41 -15.82 -1.80
C GLY A 412 1.75 -16.54 -1.77
N THR A 413 1.70 -17.86 -1.98
CA THR A 413 2.87 -18.75 -1.90
C THR A 413 3.94 -18.48 -2.97
N GLY A 414 3.58 -17.82 -4.07
CA GLY A 414 4.56 -17.35 -5.06
C GLY A 414 5.54 -16.29 -4.54
N LYS A 415 5.30 -15.74 -3.34
CA LYS A 415 6.18 -14.75 -2.70
C LYS A 415 7.09 -15.33 -1.60
N VAL A 416 7.08 -16.64 -1.37
CA VAL A 416 7.80 -17.30 -0.27
C VAL A 416 9.29 -16.95 -0.27
N ARG A 417 9.98 -17.08 -1.41
CA ARG A 417 11.42 -16.79 -1.50
C ARG A 417 11.72 -15.31 -1.28
N ALA A 418 10.91 -14.44 -1.87
CA ALA A 418 11.06 -12.99 -1.72
C ALA A 418 10.73 -12.54 -0.29
N CYS A 419 9.71 -13.13 0.36
CA CYS A 419 9.39 -12.89 1.75
C CYS A 419 10.53 -13.30 2.69
N LEU A 420 11.09 -14.49 2.50
CA LEU A 420 12.24 -14.94 3.29
C LEU A 420 13.45 -14.03 3.10
N ALA A 421 13.71 -13.55 1.88
CA ALA A 421 14.78 -12.58 1.60
C ALA A 421 14.53 -11.25 2.34
N ALA A 422 13.30 -10.75 2.36
CA ALA A 422 12.93 -9.53 3.07
C ALA A 422 13.11 -9.68 4.60
N LEU A 423 12.74 -10.84 5.16
CA LEU A 423 12.95 -11.15 6.58
C LEU A 423 14.45 -11.18 6.92
N ARG A 424 15.27 -11.83 6.09
CA ARG A 424 16.74 -11.86 6.24
C ARG A 424 17.39 -10.49 6.10
N ALA A 425 16.80 -9.60 5.32
CA ALA A 425 17.23 -8.20 5.21
C ALA A 425 16.76 -7.32 6.39
N HIS A 426 16.06 -7.90 7.39
CA HIS A 426 15.55 -7.22 8.60
C HIS A 426 14.71 -5.97 8.32
N VAL A 427 13.93 -5.98 7.23
CA VAL A 427 13.14 -4.79 6.82
C VAL A 427 11.82 -4.66 7.58
N ALA A 428 11.34 -5.68 8.27
CA ALA A 428 10.06 -5.70 8.97
C ALA A 428 10.22 -5.75 10.49
N THR A 429 9.26 -5.15 11.21
CA THR A 429 9.02 -5.37 12.66
C THR A 429 7.67 -6.05 12.88
N ASP A 430 6.76 -5.88 11.93
CA ASP A 430 5.43 -6.46 11.90
C ASP A 430 5.19 -7.07 10.52
N LEU A 431 4.59 -8.24 10.50
CA LEU A 431 4.29 -8.97 9.27
C LEU A 431 2.82 -9.37 9.28
N VAL A 432 2.09 -9.05 8.23
CA VAL A 432 0.76 -9.63 7.97
C VAL A 432 0.88 -10.55 6.77
N ILE A 433 0.56 -11.82 6.97
CA ILE A 433 0.83 -12.89 5.99
C ILE A 433 -0.29 -13.95 6.04
N ASP A 434 -0.65 -14.54 4.90
CA ASP A 434 -1.56 -15.68 4.90
C ASP A 434 -0.89 -16.95 5.44
N ASP A 435 -1.69 -17.84 6.01
CA ASP A 435 -1.24 -19.05 6.72
C ASP A 435 -0.48 -20.05 5.84
N ALA A 436 -0.87 -20.19 4.57
CA ALA A 436 -0.19 -21.09 3.63
C ALA A 436 1.21 -20.55 3.28
N THR A 437 1.31 -19.24 3.02
CA THR A 437 2.57 -18.56 2.75
C THR A 437 3.48 -18.58 3.99
N ALA A 438 2.93 -18.37 5.18
CA ALA A 438 3.67 -18.40 6.44
C ALA A 438 4.32 -19.77 6.69
N ARG A 439 3.54 -20.85 6.56
CA ARG A 439 4.05 -22.22 6.69
C ARG A 439 5.16 -22.51 5.68
N ALA A 440 4.98 -22.07 4.43
CA ALA A 440 5.96 -22.31 3.37
C ALA A 440 7.27 -21.52 3.60
N VAL A 441 7.21 -20.30 4.14
CA VAL A 441 8.39 -19.49 4.51
C VAL A 441 9.17 -20.18 5.61
N LEU A 442 8.51 -20.63 6.69
CA LEU A 442 9.14 -21.34 7.81
C LEU A 442 9.74 -22.67 7.37
N ALA A 443 9.06 -23.41 6.49
CA ALA A 443 9.58 -24.68 5.94
C ALA A 443 10.81 -24.45 5.04
N LEU A 444 10.83 -23.38 4.24
CA LEU A 444 11.98 -23.02 3.40
C LEU A 444 13.18 -22.58 4.24
N TYR A 445 12.94 -21.85 5.33
CA TYR A 445 13.98 -21.45 6.27
C TYR A 445 14.67 -22.66 6.88
N GLN A 446 13.91 -23.63 7.42
CA GLN A 446 14.44 -24.84 8.04
C GLN A 446 15.26 -25.72 7.09
N ARG A 447 14.83 -25.88 5.82
CA ARG A 447 15.58 -26.70 4.84
C ARG A 447 16.99 -26.21 4.56
N LYS A 448 17.30 -24.95 4.82
CA LYS A 448 18.65 -24.38 4.62
C LYS A 448 19.52 -24.44 5.85
N GLU A 449 18.96 -24.76 7.02
CA GLU A 449 19.69 -24.91 8.27
C GLU A 449 19.99 -26.37 8.60
N THR A 450 19.43 -27.30 7.83
CA THR A 450 19.82 -28.73 7.94
C THR A 450 21.01 -28.93 7.00
N PRO A 451 22.23 -29.26 7.52
CA PRO A 451 23.44 -29.44 6.74
C PRO A 451 23.35 -30.61 5.76
#